data_931a2e20333940eb0d929d6384d72983
#
_entry.id   931a2e20333940eb0d929d6384d72983
#
_cell.length_a   1.000
_cell.length_b   1.000
_cell.length_c   1.000
_cell.angle_alpha   90.00
_cell.angle_beta   90.00
_cell.angle_gamma   90.00
#
_symmetry.space_group_name_H-M   'P 1'
#
loop_
_entity.id
_entity.type
_entity.pdbx_description
1 polymer ?
#
loop_
_entity_poly.entity_id
_entity_poly.type
_entity_poly.pdbx_seq_one_letter_code
_entity_poly.pdbx_strand_id
1 'polypeptide(L)'
;MSTNLQAVNEPVRSYESGSDDRKNLQIKYDQMASEVVEIPLIIGGKKVTTKQQGQCVMPHDHQHVLGNFYMAGENEVSEAIESSMFAWNTWSKTSLEERTKIFRRAAELLQGPWRDTINAATMLNQSKNAFQAEIDAACELIDFFNFNCQYAEDIHNNQPLISPEGVKNSLEYRPLEGFVFAITPFNFTSIAGNLPCAPVLMGNVAIWKPASSAVL
;
A
#
# COMPACT_ATOMS: atom_id res chain seq x y z
N MET A 1 -23.19 16.25 3.95
CA MET A 1 -23.79 15.23 3.08
C MET A 1 -22.62 14.45 2.50
N SER A 2 -22.36 13.26 3.00
CA SER A 2 -21.36 12.36 2.42
C SER A 2 -21.91 11.88 1.09
N THR A 3 -21.33 12.29 -0.02
CA THR A 3 -21.57 11.65 -1.30
C THR A 3 -20.98 10.24 -1.20
N ASN A 4 -21.81 9.24 -0.88
CA ASN A 4 -21.44 7.84 -1.01
C ASN A 4 -21.15 7.58 -2.50
N LEU A 5 -19.92 7.88 -2.92
CA LEU A 5 -19.42 7.44 -4.21
C LEU A 5 -19.25 5.93 -4.09
N GLN A 6 -20.11 5.19 -4.78
CA GLN A 6 -20.01 3.74 -4.87
C GLN A 6 -18.68 3.40 -5.54
N ALA A 7 -17.90 2.51 -4.92
CA ALA A 7 -16.65 2.04 -5.50
C ALA A 7 -16.95 1.25 -6.80
N VAL A 8 -16.13 1.49 -7.80
CA VAL A 8 -16.18 0.79 -9.09
C VAL A 8 -14.77 0.33 -9.44
N ASN A 9 -14.66 -0.76 -10.18
CA ASN A 9 -13.35 -1.27 -10.59
C ASN A 9 -12.63 -0.25 -11.49
N GLU A 10 -11.33 -0.14 -11.25
CA GLU A 10 -10.45 0.71 -12.06
C GLU A 10 -10.35 0.18 -13.49
N PRO A 11 -10.55 1.04 -14.51
CA PRO A 11 -10.40 0.63 -15.89
C PRO A 11 -8.97 0.16 -16.21
N VAL A 12 -8.87 -1.01 -16.82
CA VAL A 12 -7.60 -1.60 -17.26
C VAL A 12 -7.11 -0.92 -18.54
N ARG A 13 -5.88 -0.43 -18.57
CA ARG A 13 -5.24 0.12 -19.77
C ARG A 13 -4.71 -1.00 -20.65
N SER A 14 -4.85 -0.87 -21.96
CA SER A 14 -4.47 -1.92 -22.93
C SER A 14 -2.99 -1.92 -23.31
N TYR A 15 -2.31 -0.79 -23.18
CA TYR A 15 -0.92 -0.58 -23.62
C TYR A 15 -0.68 -0.97 -25.08
N GLU A 16 -1.64 -0.68 -25.94
CA GLU A 16 -1.59 -0.99 -27.38
C GLU A 16 -0.38 -0.35 -28.07
N SER A 17 0.04 -0.97 -29.15
CA SER A 17 1.16 -0.45 -29.94
C SER A 17 0.87 0.98 -30.43
N GLY A 18 1.78 1.92 -30.11
CA GLY A 18 1.67 3.33 -30.48
C GLY A 18 0.83 4.18 -29.53
N SER A 19 0.14 3.62 -28.53
CA SER A 19 -0.59 4.39 -27.55
C SER A 19 0.33 5.24 -26.65
N ASP A 20 -0.20 6.33 -26.12
CA ASP A 20 0.56 7.19 -25.20
C ASP A 20 0.78 6.51 -23.84
N ASP A 21 -0.18 5.70 -23.36
CA ASP A 21 0.00 4.89 -22.16
C ASP A 21 1.23 3.98 -22.27
N ARG A 22 1.39 3.30 -23.42
CA ARG A 22 2.55 2.44 -23.67
C ARG A 22 3.86 3.24 -23.71
N LYS A 23 3.87 4.40 -24.36
CA LYS A 23 5.07 5.26 -24.43
C LYS A 23 5.47 5.76 -23.04
N ASN A 24 4.50 6.23 -22.25
CA ASN A 24 4.74 6.74 -20.90
C ASN A 24 5.28 5.65 -19.98
N LEU A 25 4.66 4.47 -20.01
CA LEU A 25 5.15 3.32 -19.24
C LEU A 25 6.57 2.91 -19.67
N GLN A 26 6.87 2.89 -20.98
CA GLN A 26 8.21 2.56 -21.48
C GLN A 26 9.26 3.58 -20.99
N ILE A 27 8.96 4.87 -21.08
CA ILE A 27 9.84 5.93 -20.56
C ILE A 27 10.13 5.72 -19.07
N LYS A 28 9.09 5.42 -18.29
CA LYS A 28 9.25 5.19 -16.86
C LYS A 28 10.03 3.92 -16.55
N TYR A 29 9.78 2.85 -17.29
CA TYR A 29 10.52 1.58 -17.19
C TYR A 29 12.02 1.79 -17.48
N ASP A 30 12.36 2.46 -18.59
CA ASP A 30 13.75 2.72 -18.99
C ASP A 30 14.47 3.62 -17.99
N GLN A 31 13.78 4.64 -17.47
CA GLN A 31 14.31 5.50 -16.42
C GLN A 31 14.66 4.67 -15.18
N MET A 32 13.70 3.90 -14.65
CA MET A 32 13.89 3.13 -13.42
C MET A 32 14.91 1.99 -13.60
N ALA A 33 14.99 1.38 -14.79
CA ALA A 33 16.00 0.38 -15.10
C ALA A 33 17.41 0.95 -15.15
N SER A 34 17.57 2.24 -15.48
CA SER A 34 18.89 2.89 -15.56
C SER A 34 19.43 3.40 -14.22
N GLU A 35 18.60 3.37 -13.16
CA GLU A 35 18.95 3.90 -11.84
C GLU A 35 19.15 2.76 -10.83
N VAL A 36 20.12 2.91 -9.92
CA VAL A 36 20.24 2.04 -8.75
C VAL A 36 19.82 2.85 -7.54
N VAL A 37 18.70 2.47 -6.92
CA VAL A 37 18.10 3.24 -5.82
C VAL A 37 18.54 2.74 -4.44
N GLU A 38 18.70 3.66 -3.49
CA GLU A 38 18.91 3.35 -2.09
C GLU A 38 17.55 3.25 -1.38
N ILE A 39 17.25 2.09 -0.80
CA ILE A 39 15.96 1.77 -0.16
C ILE A 39 16.16 1.65 1.36
N PRO A 40 16.03 2.76 2.10
CA PRO A 40 16.19 2.77 3.55
C PRO A 40 14.99 2.14 4.25
N LEU A 41 15.18 1.76 5.52
CA LEU A 41 14.06 1.52 6.42
C LEU A 41 13.31 2.84 6.66
N ILE A 42 12.01 2.75 6.81
CA ILE A 42 11.17 3.90 7.19
C ILE A 42 10.58 3.62 8.58
N ILE A 43 11.09 4.29 9.59
CA ILE A 43 10.65 4.13 10.98
C ILE A 43 10.25 5.50 11.53
N GLY A 44 9.02 5.63 12.00
CA GLY A 44 8.51 6.91 12.51
C GLY A 44 8.55 8.05 11.49
N GLY A 45 8.40 7.76 10.21
CA GLY A 45 8.50 8.72 9.11
C GLY A 45 9.94 9.14 8.76
N LYS A 46 10.95 8.55 9.38
CA LYS A 46 12.37 8.83 9.13
C LYS A 46 13.03 7.74 8.30
N LYS A 47 13.96 8.13 7.43
CA LYS A 47 14.84 7.20 6.73
C LYS A 47 15.94 6.72 7.68
N VAL A 48 16.04 5.41 7.87
CA VAL A 48 17.04 4.77 8.72
C VAL A 48 17.90 3.85 7.86
N THR A 49 19.22 3.96 8.02
CA THR A 49 20.21 3.13 7.32
C THR A 49 20.98 2.29 8.32
N THR A 50 21.36 1.07 7.93
CA THR A 50 22.10 0.14 8.75
C THR A 50 23.38 -0.30 8.04
N LYS A 51 24.24 -1.05 8.73
CA LYS A 51 25.43 -1.63 8.11
C LYS A 51 25.12 -2.83 7.23
N GLN A 52 23.99 -3.49 7.46
CA GLN A 52 23.59 -4.69 6.73
C GLN A 52 22.68 -4.31 5.57
N GLN A 53 23.09 -4.69 4.38
CA GLN A 53 22.37 -4.39 3.13
C GLN A 53 22.13 -5.66 2.33
N GLY A 54 21.10 -5.62 1.48
CA GLY A 54 20.84 -6.58 0.44
C GLY A 54 20.64 -5.87 -0.90
N GLN A 55 20.66 -6.63 -1.97
CA GLN A 55 20.44 -6.12 -3.31
C GLN A 55 19.09 -6.58 -3.86
N CYS A 56 18.40 -5.66 -4.49
CA CYS A 56 17.21 -5.90 -5.27
C CYS A 56 17.64 -6.02 -6.74
N VAL A 57 17.47 -7.19 -7.33
CA VAL A 57 17.87 -7.47 -8.70
C VAL A 57 16.67 -7.76 -9.58
N MET A 58 16.85 -7.60 -10.88
CA MET A 58 15.85 -7.96 -11.88
C MET A 58 15.77 -9.49 -11.99
N PRO A 59 14.59 -10.14 -11.78
CA PRO A 59 14.52 -11.62 -11.75
C PRO A 59 14.84 -12.30 -13.08
N HIS A 60 14.70 -11.59 -14.20
CA HIS A 60 15.04 -12.11 -15.54
C HIS A 60 16.42 -11.67 -16.03
N ASP A 61 17.14 -10.87 -15.23
CA ASP A 61 18.55 -10.48 -15.42
C ASP A 61 19.23 -10.25 -14.06
N HIS A 62 19.68 -11.31 -13.42
CA HIS A 62 20.22 -11.29 -12.06
C HIS A 62 21.49 -10.43 -11.89
N GLN A 63 22.14 -10.03 -12.98
CA GLN A 63 23.27 -9.12 -12.91
C GLN A 63 22.85 -7.65 -12.90
N HIS A 64 21.58 -7.38 -13.22
CA HIS A 64 21.01 -6.04 -13.21
C HIS A 64 20.48 -5.67 -11.82
N VAL A 65 21.22 -4.83 -11.12
CA VAL A 65 20.85 -4.34 -9.79
C VAL A 65 19.93 -3.14 -9.94
N LEU A 66 18.75 -3.23 -9.32
CA LEU A 66 17.73 -2.17 -9.29
C LEU A 66 17.88 -1.28 -8.05
N GLY A 67 18.38 -1.81 -6.96
CA GLY A 67 18.57 -1.04 -5.74
C GLY A 67 19.29 -1.79 -4.64
N ASN A 68 19.76 -1.04 -3.65
CA ASN A 68 20.30 -1.56 -2.40
C ASN A 68 19.30 -1.29 -1.28
N PHE A 69 18.91 -2.29 -0.52
CA PHE A 69 18.01 -2.11 0.60
C PHE A 69 18.72 -2.38 1.93
N TYR A 70 18.30 -1.65 2.96
CA TYR A 70 18.85 -1.79 4.29
C TYR A 70 18.05 -2.80 5.10
N MET A 71 18.75 -3.69 5.85
CA MET A 71 18.13 -4.70 6.68
C MET A 71 18.06 -4.22 8.13
N ALA A 72 16.92 -4.45 8.76
CA ALA A 72 16.73 -4.17 10.19
C ALA A 72 17.42 -5.24 11.06
N GLY A 73 18.11 -4.79 12.10
CA GLY A 73 18.53 -5.61 13.23
C GLY A 73 17.55 -5.49 14.40
N GLU A 74 17.95 -6.02 15.56
CA GLU A 74 17.10 -6.00 16.77
C GLU A 74 16.74 -4.58 17.23
N ASN A 75 17.69 -3.63 17.11
CA ASN A 75 17.46 -2.25 17.50
C ASN A 75 16.40 -1.57 16.63
N GLU A 76 16.52 -1.70 15.31
CA GLU A 76 15.58 -1.11 14.36
C GLU A 76 14.19 -1.74 14.47
N VAL A 77 14.12 -3.04 14.76
CA VAL A 77 12.83 -3.71 15.02
C VAL A 77 12.19 -3.18 16.30
N SER A 78 12.97 -3.01 17.37
CA SER A 78 12.48 -2.42 18.63
C SER A 78 11.99 -0.99 18.43
N GLU A 79 12.76 -0.16 17.71
CA GLU A 79 12.38 1.20 17.37
C GLU A 79 11.10 1.24 16.51
N ALA A 80 10.93 0.32 15.56
CA ALA A 80 9.72 0.22 14.75
C ALA A 80 8.48 -0.12 15.60
N ILE A 81 8.63 -1.04 16.58
CA ILE A 81 7.57 -1.38 17.53
C ILE A 81 7.20 -0.16 18.38
N GLU A 82 8.17 0.49 18.98
CA GLU A 82 7.93 1.70 19.82
C GLU A 82 7.26 2.80 19.02
N SER A 83 7.76 3.07 17.81
CA SER A 83 7.21 4.07 16.92
C SER A 83 5.77 3.76 16.50
N SER A 84 5.46 2.50 16.19
CA SER A 84 4.10 2.08 15.84
C SER A 84 3.14 2.24 17.01
N MET A 85 3.57 1.84 18.21
CA MET A 85 2.76 1.99 19.42
C MET A 85 2.56 3.45 19.82
N PHE A 86 3.55 4.30 19.59
CA PHE A 86 3.39 5.74 19.77
C PHE A 86 2.34 6.32 18.82
N ALA A 87 2.39 5.94 17.54
CA ALA A 87 1.41 6.35 16.53
C ALA A 87 -0.01 5.84 16.84
N TRP A 88 -0.15 4.68 17.45
CA TRP A 88 -1.44 4.11 17.85
C TRP A 88 -2.26 5.04 18.73
N ASN A 89 -1.60 5.79 19.65
CA ASN A 89 -2.28 6.70 20.59
C ASN A 89 -3.14 7.77 19.89
N THR A 90 -2.76 8.18 18.71
CA THR A 90 -3.48 9.18 17.90
C THR A 90 -4.27 8.54 16.77
N TRP A 91 -3.66 7.63 16.02
CA TRP A 91 -4.27 7.01 14.86
C TRP A 91 -5.53 6.20 15.21
N SER A 92 -5.52 5.46 16.32
CA SER A 92 -6.68 4.69 16.78
C SER A 92 -7.91 5.55 17.09
N LYS A 93 -7.71 6.84 17.34
CA LYS A 93 -8.77 7.82 17.63
C LYS A 93 -9.13 8.69 16.42
N THR A 94 -8.37 8.58 15.33
CA THR A 94 -8.67 9.27 14.08
C THR A 94 -10.00 8.75 13.51
N SER A 95 -10.88 9.64 13.09
CA SER A 95 -12.18 9.25 12.58
C SER A 95 -12.07 8.39 11.32
N LEU A 96 -13.07 7.53 11.08
CA LEU A 96 -13.11 6.73 9.84
C LEU A 96 -13.11 7.65 8.62
N GLU A 97 -13.83 8.76 8.66
CA GLU A 97 -13.89 9.74 7.57
C GLU A 97 -12.50 10.30 7.21
N GLU A 98 -11.68 10.63 8.20
CA GLU A 98 -10.33 11.13 7.96
C GLU A 98 -9.42 10.04 7.39
N ARG A 99 -9.53 8.80 7.89
CA ARG A 99 -8.76 7.67 7.38
C ARG A 99 -9.14 7.34 5.93
N THR A 100 -10.43 7.25 5.61
CA THR A 100 -10.88 6.97 4.23
C THR A 100 -10.45 8.04 3.24
N LYS A 101 -10.40 9.34 3.64
CA LYS A 101 -9.86 10.41 2.79
C LYS A 101 -8.40 10.15 2.38
N ILE A 102 -7.58 9.65 3.31
CA ILE A 102 -6.17 9.34 3.01
C ILE A 102 -6.06 8.20 2.00
N PHE A 103 -6.82 7.11 2.17
CA PHE A 103 -6.79 5.96 1.27
C PHE A 103 -7.37 6.29 -0.11
N ARG A 104 -8.47 7.05 -0.18
CA ARG A 104 -9.00 7.54 -1.46
C ARG A 104 -8.00 8.44 -2.16
N ARG A 105 -7.30 9.31 -1.42
CA ARG A 105 -6.24 10.12 -2.01
C ARG A 105 -5.07 9.28 -2.53
N ALA A 106 -4.70 8.20 -1.85
CA ALA A 106 -3.70 7.25 -2.33
C ALA A 106 -4.17 6.57 -3.63
N ALA A 107 -5.43 6.15 -3.72
CA ALA A 107 -6.02 5.61 -4.94
C ALA A 107 -5.94 6.61 -6.12
N GLU A 108 -6.32 7.88 -5.90
CA GLU A 108 -6.20 8.94 -6.92
C GLU A 108 -4.76 9.13 -7.42
N LEU A 109 -3.79 9.08 -6.51
CA LEU A 109 -2.38 9.18 -6.88
C LEU A 109 -1.93 8.00 -7.75
N LEU A 110 -2.38 6.79 -7.43
CA LEU A 110 -2.12 5.59 -8.22
C LEU A 110 -2.84 5.62 -9.58
N GLN A 111 -4.06 6.13 -9.65
CA GLN A 111 -4.79 6.33 -10.92
C GLN A 111 -4.07 7.28 -11.87
N GLY A 112 -3.37 8.26 -11.32
CA GLY A 112 -2.71 9.34 -12.05
C GLY A 112 -1.17 9.21 -12.06
N PRO A 113 -0.47 10.10 -11.33
CA PRO A 113 0.98 10.29 -11.52
C PRO A 113 1.86 9.09 -11.10
N TRP A 114 1.35 8.16 -10.31
CA TRP A 114 2.10 7.00 -9.82
C TRP A 114 1.83 5.71 -10.59
N ARG A 115 0.86 5.69 -11.52
CA ARG A 115 0.46 4.48 -12.25
C ARG A 115 1.63 3.85 -13.01
N ASP A 116 2.29 4.63 -13.84
CA ASP A 116 3.42 4.13 -14.64
C ASP A 116 4.61 3.73 -13.74
N THR A 117 4.78 4.42 -12.61
CA THR A 117 5.86 4.10 -11.66
C THR A 117 5.64 2.75 -10.99
N ILE A 118 4.44 2.48 -10.47
CA ILE A 118 4.16 1.20 -9.79
C ILE A 118 4.15 0.03 -10.78
N ASN A 119 3.67 0.27 -12.01
CA ASN A 119 3.70 -0.74 -13.06
C ASN A 119 5.14 -1.03 -13.51
N ALA A 120 5.96 -0.02 -13.74
CA ALA A 120 7.38 -0.20 -14.11
C ALA A 120 8.16 -0.92 -13.00
N ALA A 121 7.97 -0.56 -11.72
CA ALA A 121 8.58 -1.25 -10.60
C ALA A 121 8.19 -2.74 -10.57
N THR A 122 6.91 -3.04 -10.79
CA THR A 122 6.40 -4.42 -10.83
C THR A 122 6.98 -5.20 -12.02
N MET A 123 7.09 -4.59 -13.20
CA MET A 123 7.70 -5.21 -14.37
C MET A 123 9.17 -5.52 -14.12
N LEU A 124 9.92 -4.58 -13.56
CA LEU A 124 11.36 -4.72 -13.28
C LEU A 124 11.63 -5.74 -12.17
N ASN A 125 10.95 -5.62 -11.05
CA ASN A 125 11.30 -6.36 -9.84
C ASN A 125 10.53 -7.69 -9.66
N GLN A 126 9.47 -7.92 -10.44
CA GLN A 126 8.70 -9.17 -10.42
C GLN A 126 8.64 -9.86 -11.78
N SER A 127 9.33 -9.34 -12.81
CA SER A 127 9.36 -9.87 -14.19
C SER A 127 7.98 -10.06 -14.81
N LYS A 128 7.05 -9.16 -14.51
CA LYS A 128 5.73 -9.14 -15.12
C LYS A 128 5.73 -8.35 -16.42
N ASN A 129 4.89 -8.72 -17.37
CA ASN A 129 4.65 -7.90 -18.53
C ASN A 129 3.72 -6.71 -18.18
N ALA A 130 3.58 -5.74 -19.10
CA ALA A 130 2.79 -4.53 -18.86
C ALA A 130 1.34 -4.82 -18.47
N PHE A 131 0.71 -5.82 -19.11
CA PHE A 131 -0.68 -6.19 -18.82
C PHE A 131 -0.84 -6.83 -17.43
N GLN A 132 0.10 -7.69 -17.04
CA GLN A 132 0.11 -8.29 -15.70
C GLN A 132 0.37 -7.24 -14.61
N ALA A 133 1.30 -6.32 -14.85
CA ALA A 133 1.58 -5.23 -13.91
C ALA A 133 0.39 -4.28 -13.77
N GLU A 134 -0.27 -3.95 -14.88
CA GLU A 134 -1.45 -3.10 -14.88
C GLU A 134 -2.58 -3.67 -14.00
N ILE A 135 -2.86 -4.95 -14.14
CA ILE A 135 -3.90 -5.61 -13.33
C ILE A 135 -3.46 -5.71 -11.88
N ASP A 136 -2.32 -6.34 -11.64
CA ASP A 136 -1.85 -6.69 -10.29
C ASP A 136 -1.41 -5.46 -9.48
N ALA A 137 -0.64 -4.55 -10.09
CA ALA A 137 -0.10 -3.43 -9.33
C ALA A 137 -1.06 -2.24 -9.28
N ALA A 138 -1.43 -1.69 -10.44
CA ALA A 138 -2.23 -0.46 -10.47
C ALA A 138 -3.70 -0.75 -10.15
N CYS A 139 -4.41 -1.52 -11.00
CA CYS A 139 -5.86 -1.66 -10.89
C CYS A 139 -6.27 -2.29 -9.57
N GLU A 140 -5.69 -3.43 -9.19
CA GLU A 140 -6.08 -4.11 -7.94
C GLU A 140 -5.77 -3.28 -6.69
N LEU A 141 -4.64 -2.55 -6.62
CA LEU A 141 -4.35 -1.74 -5.44
C LEU A 141 -5.27 -0.52 -5.35
N ILE A 142 -5.61 0.10 -6.47
CA ILE A 142 -6.62 1.18 -6.54
C ILE A 142 -7.96 0.66 -6.06
N ASP A 143 -8.37 -0.51 -6.57
CA ASP A 143 -9.62 -1.17 -6.19
C ASP A 143 -9.63 -1.51 -4.70
N PHE A 144 -8.57 -2.11 -4.17
CA PHE A 144 -8.46 -2.37 -2.73
C PHE A 144 -8.67 -1.11 -1.91
N PHE A 145 -8.05 0.00 -2.25
CA PHE A 145 -8.21 1.23 -1.48
C PHE A 145 -9.63 1.79 -1.55
N ASN A 146 -10.25 1.80 -2.73
CA ASN A 146 -11.60 2.31 -2.91
C ASN A 146 -12.66 1.39 -2.27
N PHE A 147 -12.62 0.09 -2.55
CA PHE A 147 -13.59 -0.86 -2.01
C PHE A 147 -13.45 -1.06 -0.50
N ASN A 148 -12.21 -1.10 0.03
CA ASN A 148 -12.01 -1.19 1.48
C ASN A 148 -12.57 0.04 2.21
N CYS A 149 -12.44 1.24 1.62
CA CYS A 149 -13.07 2.44 2.18
C CYS A 149 -14.59 2.29 2.23
N GLN A 150 -15.21 1.83 1.15
CA GLN A 150 -16.66 1.59 1.12
C GLN A 150 -17.06 0.53 2.15
N TYR A 151 -16.38 -0.61 2.18
CA TYR A 151 -16.70 -1.68 3.13
C TYR A 151 -16.52 -1.25 4.59
N ALA A 152 -15.51 -0.44 4.88
CA ALA A 152 -15.32 0.11 6.22
C ALA A 152 -16.48 1.05 6.62
N GLU A 153 -16.95 1.88 5.69
CA GLU A 153 -18.12 2.73 5.90
C GLU A 153 -19.40 1.90 6.08
N ASP A 154 -19.60 0.87 5.26
CA ASP A 154 -20.74 -0.04 5.37
C ASP A 154 -20.77 -0.79 6.72
N ILE A 155 -19.61 -1.27 7.17
CA ILE A 155 -19.47 -1.91 8.49
C ILE A 155 -19.85 -0.92 9.61
N HIS A 156 -19.36 0.31 9.57
CA HIS A 156 -19.66 1.32 10.59
C HIS A 156 -21.11 1.77 10.56
N ASN A 157 -21.75 1.77 9.40
CA ASN A 157 -23.15 2.13 9.23
C ASN A 157 -24.11 0.98 9.63
N ASN A 158 -23.62 -0.24 9.75
CA ASN A 158 -24.42 -1.39 10.20
C ASN A 158 -24.64 -1.34 11.72
N GLN A 159 -25.60 -0.51 12.12
CA GLN A 159 -25.95 -0.26 13.50
C GLN A 159 -27.25 -1.01 13.90
N PRO A 160 -27.51 -1.22 15.20
CA PRO A 160 -28.77 -1.81 15.64
C PRO A 160 -30.00 -1.07 15.10
N LEU A 161 -30.91 -1.82 14.44
CA LEU A 161 -32.06 -1.24 13.75
C LEU A 161 -33.10 -0.65 14.71
N ILE A 162 -33.18 -1.18 15.92
CA ILE A 162 -34.25 -0.84 16.90
C ILE A 162 -33.62 -0.47 18.24
N SER A 163 -34.09 0.63 18.80
CA SER A 163 -33.80 1.04 20.18
C SER A 163 -35.11 1.22 20.93
N PRO A 164 -35.22 0.80 22.20
CA PRO A 164 -36.40 1.09 23.04
C PRO A 164 -36.57 2.60 23.24
N GLU A 165 -37.80 2.99 23.67
CA GLU A 165 -38.06 4.39 24.01
C GLU A 165 -37.09 4.90 25.10
N GLY A 166 -36.48 6.05 24.90
CA GLY A 166 -35.52 6.66 25.82
C GLY A 166 -34.13 6.02 25.85
N VAL A 167 -33.85 5.02 25.01
CA VAL A 167 -32.58 4.32 24.93
C VAL A 167 -32.04 4.37 23.48
N LYS A 168 -30.71 4.53 23.31
CA LYS A 168 -30.05 4.38 22.02
C LYS A 168 -29.08 3.20 22.07
N ASN A 169 -29.34 2.17 21.27
CA ASN A 169 -28.40 1.08 21.05
C ASN A 169 -27.43 1.47 19.94
N SER A 170 -26.13 1.20 20.13
CA SER A 170 -25.09 1.45 19.13
C SER A 170 -23.97 0.45 19.25
N LEU A 171 -23.29 0.18 18.14
CA LEU A 171 -22.04 -0.56 18.06
C LEU A 171 -20.90 0.44 17.97
N GLU A 172 -19.85 0.21 18.72
CA GLU A 172 -18.59 0.94 18.64
C GLU A 172 -17.48 -0.01 18.18
N TYR A 173 -16.86 0.31 17.04
CA TYR A 173 -15.76 -0.48 16.49
C TYR A 173 -14.43 0.09 16.98
N ARG A 174 -13.72 -0.69 17.77
CA ARG A 174 -12.46 -0.32 18.38
C ARG A 174 -11.29 -0.99 17.64
N PRO A 175 -10.20 -0.27 17.31
CA PRO A 175 -8.97 -0.87 16.82
C PRO A 175 -8.39 -1.88 17.82
N LEU A 176 -7.63 -2.84 17.33
CA LEU A 176 -6.93 -3.82 18.14
C LEU A 176 -5.87 -3.13 19.01
N GLU A 177 -5.56 -3.72 20.15
CA GLU A 177 -4.40 -3.33 20.95
C GLU A 177 -3.13 -3.92 20.32
N GLY A 178 -2.05 -3.13 20.34
CA GLY A 178 -0.80 -3.55 19.71
C GLY A 178 -0.69 -3.09 18.25
N PHE A 179 0.11 -3.81 17.49
CA PHE A 179 0.35 -3.57 16.06
C PHE A 179 0.03 -4.82 15.23
N VAL A 180 -0.25 -4.62 13.96
CA VAL A 180 -0.35 -5.71 12.97
C VAL A 180 1.00 -5.89 12.31
N PHE A 181 1.52 -7.12 12.27
CA PHE A 181 2.74 -7.45 11.55
C PHE A 181 2.40 -8.00 10.17
N ALA A 182 2.65 -7.22 9.13
CA ALA A 182 2.37 -7.56 7.75
C ALA A 182 3.63 -8.08 7.05
N ILE A 183 3.67 -9.39 6.79
CA ILE A 183 4.72 -10.03 5.97
C ILE A 183 4.14 -10.24 4.58
N THR A 184 4.64 -9.51 3.59
CA THR A 184 4.01 -9.47 2.27
C THR A 184 4.72 -10.33 1.24
N PRO A 185 3.98 -10.84 0.22
CA PRO A 185 4.52 -11.71 -0.81
C PRO A 185 5.44 -10.95 -1.77
N PHE A 186 6.20 -11.72 -2.56
CA PHE A 186 7.14 -11.19 -3.56
C PHE A 186 6.51 -10.99 -4.94
N ASN A 187 5.32 -11.56 -5.18
CA ASN A 187 4.76 -11.73 -6.54
C ASN A 187 3.46 -10.96 -6.80
N PHE A 188 2.95 -10.21 -5.82
CA PHE A 188 1.74 -9.38 -5.97
C PHE A 188 1.92 -8.03 -5.28
N THR A 189 2.13 -6.99 -6.07
CA THR A 189 2.29 -5.61 -5.58
C THR A 189 1.04 -5.10 -4.89
N SER A 190 -0.14 -5.39 -5.44
CA SER A 190 -1.42 -5.03 -4.84
C SER A 190 -1.61 -5.62 -3.44
N ILE A 191 -1.29 -6.92 -3.28
CA ILE A 191 -1.38 -7.59 -1.97
C ILE A 191 -0.33 -7.02 -1.01
N ALA A 192 0.88 -6.76 -1.51
CA ALA A 192 1.93 -6.16 -0.70
C ALA A 192 1.53 -4.78 -0.14
N GLY A 193 0.83 -3.97 -0.93
CA GLY A 193 0.27 -2.68 -0.49
C GLY A 193 -0.95 -2.85 0.42
N ASN A 194 -1.88 -3.74 0.06
CA ASN A 194 -3.13 -3.90 0.80
C ASN A 194 -2.97 -4.54 2.18
N LEU A 195 -2.05 -5.49 2.34
CA LEU A 195 -1.92 -6.25 3.59
C LEU A 195 -1.62 -5.39 4.82
N PRO A 196 -0.68 -4.42 4.79
CA PRO A 196 -0.51 -3.45 5.87
C PRO A 196 -1.61 -2.38 5.89
N CYS A 197 -2.17 -2.00 4.73
CA CYS A 197 -3.08 -0.87 4.61
C CYS A 197 -4.51 -1.17 5.10
N ALA A 198 -5.04 -2.36 4.85
CA ALA A 198 -6.39 -2.72 5.28
C ALA A 198 -6.60 -2.61 6.81
N PRO A 199 -5.72 -3.16 7.67
CA PRO A 199 -5.84 -2.96 9.11
C PRO A 199 -5.61 -1.49 9.52
N VAL A 200 -4.75 -0.75 8.83
CA VAL A 200 -4.51 0.68 9.12
C VAL A 200 -5.75 1.51 8.83
N LEU A 201 -6.48 1.22 7.76
CA LEU A 201 -7.77 1.85 7.46
C LEU A 201 -8.77 1.66 8.62
N MET A 202 -8.77 0.49 9.26
CA MET A 202 -9.63 0.19 10.41
C MET A 202 -9.13 0.78 11.75
N GLY A 203 -8.08 1.62 11.72
CA GLY A 203 -7.56 2.35 12.88
C GLY A 203 -6.42 1.63 13.62
N ASN A 204 -5.95 0.51 13.10
CA ASN A 204 -4.78 -0.17 13.64
C ASN A 204 -3.48 0.49 13.16
N VAL A 205 -2.36 0.12 13.75
CA VAL A 205 -1.02 0.42 13.23
C VAL A 205 -0.38 -0.85 12.71
N ALA A 206 0.53 -0.72 11.73
CA ALA A 206 1.17 -1.86 11.11
C ALA A 206 2.68 -1.70 11.03
N ILE A 207 3.39 -2.81 11.24
CA ILE A 207 4.79 -2.95 10.86
C ILE A 207 4.82 -3.80 9.59
N TRP A 208 5.35 -3.23 8.53
CA TRP A 208 5.40 -3.87 7.23
C TRP A 208 6.79 -4.40 6.93
N LYS A 209 6.89 -5.71 6.72
CA LYS A 209 8.09 -6.40 6.25
C LYS A 209 7.86 -6.89 4.82
N PRO A 210 8.31 -6.15 3.79
CA PRO A 210 8.21 -6.59 2.40
C PRO A 210 9.11 -7.81 2.13
N ALA A 211 8.82 -8.52 1.05
CA ALA A 211 9.71 -9.58 0.57
C ALA A 211 11.03 -8.97 0.09
N SER A 212 12.17 -9.53 0.50
CA SER A 212 13.50 -9.00 0.16
C SER A 212 13.78 -8.98 -1.34
N SER A 213 13.12 -9.84 -2.13
CA SER A 213 13.24 -9.90 -3.59
C SER A 213 12.29 -8.94 -4.33
N ALA A 214 11.44 -8.19 -3.63
CA ALA A 214 10.43 -7.32 -4.24
C ALA A 214 10.22 -6.06 -3.39
N VAL A 215 11.31 -5.29 -3.21
CA VAL A 215 11.33 -4.08 -2.36
C VAL A 215 11.44 -2.77 -3.15
N LEU A 216 11.54 -2.86 -4.50
CA LEU A 216 11.58 -1.69 -5.39
C LEU A 216 10.25 -0.95 -5.41
#